data_f36da4542d1b6e4265ec38c33c1629b5
#
_entry.id   f36da4542d1b6e4265ec38c33c1629b5
#
_cell.length_a   1.000
_cell.length_b   1.000
_cell.length_c   1.000
_cell.angle_alpha   90.00
_cell.angle_beta   90.00
_cell.angle_gamma   90.00
#
_symmetry.space_group_name_H-M   'P 1'
#
loop_
_entity.id
_entity.type
_entity.pdbx_description
1 polymer ?
#
loop_
_entity_poly.entity_id
_entity_poly.type
_entity_poly.pdbx_seq_one_letter_code
_entity_poly.pdbx_strand_id
1 'polypeptide(L)'
;MSTHIGAKPGEIVERVLMPGDPLRAKWIAETYLEGATCYSTVRGMLGFTGRWNGVEVSVQGSGMGMPSASIYAHELINEYGVKTLIRVGSCGALSTDLQLRDVVAAIGSSTDSNMNRMRFDGLIDYAPVADFGLLRTSVEVAERRGITMHVGPILAADAFYTDRPDLYDTLADYGVLAVEMESAALYTIAARFKARALTVLTVSDHIKTGEKTTSEEREQTFSQMVEIALDTIIA
;
A
#
# COMPACT_ATOMS: atom_id res chain seq x y z
N MET A 1 -17.04 4.20 -16.77
CA MET A 1 -15.85 5.07 -16.51
C MET A 1 -16.14 5.84 -15.25
N SER A 2 -15.28 5.72 -14.26
CA SER A 2 -15.37 6.54 -13.06
C SER A 2 -14.81 7.94 -13.30
N THR A 3 -14.86 8.80 -12.28
CA THR A 3 -14.42 10.20 -12.42
C THR A 3 -12.90 10.33 -12.52
N HIS A 4 -12.14 9.45 -11.85
CA HIS A 4 -10.70 9.59 -11.70
C HIS A 4 -9.91 8.47 -12.39
N ILE A 5 -10.58 7.40 -12.87
CA ILE A 5 -9.97 6.28 -13.58
C ILE A 5 -10.61 6.18 -14.97
N GLY A 6 -9.77 6.24 -16.03
CA GLY A 6 -10.22 6.27 -17.41
C GLY A 6 -10.52 4.91 -18.04
N ALA A 7 -10.50 3.82 -17.27
CA ALA A 7 -10.69 2.46 -17.76
C ALA A 7 -12.11 2.20 -18.29
N LYS A 8 -12.21 1.36 -19.31
CA LYS A 8 -13.48 0.78 -19.75
C LYS A 8 -13.85 -0.45 -18.90
N PRO A 9 -15.12 -0.87 -18.91
CA PRO A 9 -15.51 -2.12 -18.27
C PRO A 9 -14.66 -3.30 -18.77
N GLY A 10 -14.11 -4.08 -17.83
CA GLY A 10 -13.27 -5.25 -18.14
C GLY A 10 -11.77 -4.96 -18.34
N GLU A 11 -11.35 -3.70 -18.36
CA GLU A 11 -9.91 -3.37 -18.45
C GLU A 11 -9.18 -3.46 -17.10
N ILE A 12 -9.91 -3.41 -15.99
CA ILE A 12 -9.38 -3.62 -14.62
C ILE A 12 -9.89 -4.96 -14.11
N VAL A 13 -8.99 -5.76 -13.56
CA VAL A 13 -9.33 -7.07 -12.99
C VAL A 13 -9.56 -7.00 -11.47
N GLU A 14 -10.07 -8.09 -10.88
CA GLU A 14 -10.43 -8.12 -9.45
C GLU A 14 -9.24 -7.98 -8.49
N ARG A 15 -8.01 -8.06 -8.98
CA ARG A 15 -6.74 -8.04 -8.24
C ARG A 15 -5.92 -6.82 -8.61
N VAL A 16 -5.69 -5.92 -7.66
CA VAL A 16 -5.01 -4.64 -7.95
C VAL A 16 -3.88 -4.39 -6.96
N LEU A 17 -2.67 -4.13 -7.48
CA LEU A 17 -1.59 -3.52 -6.71
C LEU A 17 -1.75 -1.99 -6.73
N MET A 18 -1.54 -1.35 -5.58
CA MET A 18 -1.71 0.09 -5.41
C MET A 18 -0.41 0.77 -4.92
N PRO A 19 0.52 1.12 -5.80
CA PRO A 19 1.59 2.06 -5.44
C PRO A 19 1.05 3.48 -5.32
N GLY A 20 1.67 4.30 -4.45
CA GLY A 20 1.34 5.72 -4.34
C GLY A 20 1.76 6.50 -5.60
N ASP A 21 2.95 6.23 -6.09
CA ASP A 21 3.56 6.88 -7.24
C ASP A 21 3.07 6.26 -8.57
N PRO A 22 2.50 7.05 -9.50
CA PRO A 22 2.07 6.56 -10.81
C PRO A 22 3.22 6.08 -11.70
N LEU A 23 4.43 6.61 -11.55
CA LEU A 23 5.61 6.12 -12.27
C LEU A 23 6.06 4.75 -11.73
N ARG A 24 5.88 4.49 -10.44
CA ARG A 24 6.07 3.15 -9.89
C ARG A 24 5.01 2.18 -10.43
N ALA A 25 3.76 2.61 -10.61
CA ALA A 25 2.76 1.78 -11.26
C ALA A 25 3.20 1.36 -12.68
N LYS A 26 3.75 2.31 -13.43
CA LYS A 26 4.33 2.06 -14.75
C LYS A 26 5.53 1.09 -14.66
N TRP A 27 6.47 1.34 -13.78
CA TRP A 27 7.63 0.48 -13.59
C TRP A 27 7.25 -0.96 -13.22
N ILE A 28 6.30 -1.14 -12.29
CA ILE A 28 5.79 -2.48 -11.94
C ILE A 28 5.21 -3.17 -13.17
N ALA A 29 4.37 -2.47 -13.94
CA ALA A 29 3.74 -3.04 -15.12
C ALA A 29 4.76 -3.43 -16.20
N GLU A 30 5.72 -2.56 -16.50
CA GLU A 30 6.73 -2.79 -17.54
C GLU A 30 7.79 -3.83 -17.13
N THR A 31 8.08 -3.96 -15.83
CA THR A 31 9.11 -4.87 -15.34
C THR A 31 8.59 -6.27 -15.07
N TYR A 32 7.38 -6.40 -14.54
CA TYR A 32 6.87 -7.67 -14.01
C TYR A 32 5.68 -8.25 -14.78
N LEU A 33 4.86 -7.42 -15.45
CA LEU A 33 3.65 -7.92 -16.07
C LEU A 33 3.83 -8.20 -17.56
N GLU A 34 3.54 -9.41 -17.96
CA GLU A 34 3.50 -9.80 -19.38
C GLU A 34 2.30 -9.14 -20.07
N GLY A 35 2.55 -8.54 -21.26
CA GLY A 35 1.51 -7.93 -22.08
C GLY A 35 0.81 -6.73 -21.42
N ALA A 36 1.50 -6.00 -20.55
CA ALA A 36 0.94 -4.86 -19.83
C ALA A 36 0.38 -3.79 -20.78
N THR A 37 -0.87 -3.37 -20.54
CA THR A 37 -1.56 -2.31 -21.27
C THR A 37 -2.01 -1.21 -20.31
N CYS A 38 -1.80 0.06 -20.71
CA CYS A 38 -2.23 1.20 -19.92
C CYS A 38 -3.72 1.46 -20.16
N TYR A 39 -4.54 1.40 -19.11
CA TYR A 39 -5.98 1.67 -19.17
C TYR A 39 -6.36 3.07 -18.68
N SER A 40 -5.49 3.74 -17.95
CA SER A 40 -5.77 5.09 -17.41
C SER A 40 -4.54 5.96 -17.40
N THR A 41 -4.71 7.20 -17.87
CA THR A 41 -3.75 8.31 -17.76
C THR A 41 -4.41 9.54 -17.15
N VAL A 42 -5.65 9.41 -16.68
CA VAL A 42 -6.44 10.51 -16.10
C VAL A 42 -5.69 11.14 -14.94
N ARG A 43 -5.53 12.45 -14.96
CA ARG A 43 -4.81 13.23 -13.93
C ARG A 43 -3.34 12.82 -13.74
N GLY A 44 -2.73 12.14 -14.72
CA GLY A 44 -1.39 11.56 -14.58
C GLY A 44 -1.32 10.33 -13.67
N MET A 45 -2.47 9.88 -13.17
CA MET A 45 -2.54 8.71 -12.29
C MET A 45 -2.65 7.45 -13.15
N LEU A 46 -1.49 6.85 -13.42
CA LEU A 46 -1.37 5.74 -14.36
C LEU A 46 -1.94 4.45 -13.79
N GLY A 47 -2.61 3.68 -14.68
CA GLY A 47 -3.11 2.36 -14.37
C GLY A 47 -2.86 1.39 -15.52
N PHE A 48 -2.50 0.14 -15.19
CA PHE A 48 -2.11 -0.90 -16.14
C PHE A 48 -2.73 -2.24 -15.77
N THR A 49 -2.97 -3.08 -16.79
CA THR A 49 -3.33 -4.49 -16.59
C THR A 49 -2.42 -5.36 -17.44
N GLY A 50 -1.93 -6.46 -16.88
CA GLY A 50 -1.10 -7.46 -17.55
C GLY A 50 -1.16 -8.78 -16.79
N ARG A 51 -0.19 -9.67 -17.01
CA ARG A 51 -0.17 -11.01 -16.39
C ARG A 51 1.09 -11.23 -15.57
N TRP A 52 0.91 -11.83 -14.41
CA TRP A 52 1.98 -12.37 -13.59
C TRP A 52 1.77 -13.87 -13.44
N ASN A 53 2.77 -14.68 -13.88
CA ASN A 53 2.65 -16.14 -13.89
C ASN A 53 1.35 -16.64 -14.54
N GLY A 54 0.93 -16.01 -15.65
CA GLY A 54 -0.28 -16.36 -16.39
C GLY A 54 -1.60 -15.85 -15.79
N VAL A 55 -1.59 -15.25 -14.58
CA VAL A 55 -2.78 -14.68 -13.92
C VAL A 55 -2.85 -13.18 -14.17
N GLU A 56 -4.03 -12.67 -14.50
CA GLU A 56 -4.22 -11.23 -14.73
C GLU A 56 -4.18 -10.44 -13.41
N VAL A 57 -3.41 -9.35 -13.42
CA VAL A 57 -3.24 -8.41 -12.32
C VAL A 57 -3.27 -6.99 -12.87
N SER A 58 -3.97 -6.10 -12.17
CA SER A 58 -3.92 -4.66 -12.45
C SER A 58 -3.00 -3.94 -11.46
N VAL A 59 -2.45 -2.83 -11.90
CA VAL A 59 -1.66 -1.91 -11.06
C VAL A 59 -2.23 -0.52 -11.24
N GLN A 60 -2.58 0.17 -10.15
CA GLN A 60 -3.16 1.51 -10.18
C GLN A 60 -2.42 2.44 -9.21
N GLY A 61 -1.89 3.55 -9.73
CA GLY A 61 -1.39 4.63 -8.88
C GLY A 61 -2.49 5.20 -7.98
N SER A 62 -2.16 5.50 -6.74
CA SER A 62 -3.14 6.02 -5.76
C SER A 62 -2.90 7.48 -5.34
N GLY A 63 -1.76 8.05 -5.70
CA GLY A 63 -1.30 9.33 -5.15
C GLY A 63 -0.81 9.19 -3.71
N MET A 64 -0.47 10.30 -3.09
CA MET A 64 -0.03 10.39 -1.70
C MET A 64 -1.19 10.83 -0.80
N GLY A 65 -1.25 10.24 0.38
CA GLY A 65 -2.19 10.59 1.44
C GLY A 65 -3.54 9.88 1.35
N MET A 66 -4.17 9.74 2.49
CA MET A 66 -5.44 9.02 2.64
C MET A 66 -6.58 9.58 1.79
N PRO A 67 -6.73 10.90 1.58
CA PRO A 67 -7.79 11.42 0.72
C PRO A 67 -7.66 10.94 -0.73
N SER A 68 -6.45 10.98 -1.31
CA SER A 68 -6.20 10.50 -2.67
C SER A 68 -6.41 8.99 -2.78
N ALA A 69 -5.78 8.21 -1.90
CA ALA A 69 -5.92 6.74 -1.88
C ALA A 69 -7.38 6.30 -1.73
N SER A 70 -8.17 7.05 -0.94
CA SER A 70 -9.61 6.80 -0.74
C SER A 70 -10.41 6.90 -2.03
N ILE A 71 -10.10 7.87 -2.88
CA ILE A 71 -10.79 8.05 -4.17
C ILE A 71 -10.56 6.82 -5.04
N TYR A 72 -9.30 6.46 -5.26
CA TYR A 72 -8.95 5.34 -6.15
C TYR A 72 -9.43 4.00 -5.60
N ALA A 73 -9.26 3.72 -4.31
CA ALA A 73 -9.77 2.49 -3.70
C ALA A 73 -11.29 2.37 -3.81
N HIS A 74 -12.01 3.47 -3.57
CA HIS A 74 -13.47 3.51 -3.71
C HIS A 74 -13.91 3.20 -5.14
N GLU A 75 -13.34 3.88 -6.14
CA GLU A 75 -13.69 3.68 -7.54
C GLU A 75 -13.34 2.27 -8.03
N LEU A 76 -12.15 1.76 -7.68
CA LEU A 76 -11.74 0.39 -8.01
C LEU A 76 -12.74 -0.66 -7.52
N ILE A 77 -13.16 -0.55 -6.27
CA ILE A 77 -14.10 -1.52 -5.68
C ILE A 77 -15.51 -1.35 -6.27
N ASN A 78 -16.04 -0.12 -6.29
CA ASN A 78 -17.46 0.10 -6.58
C ASN A 78 -17.78 0.21 -8.07
N GLU A 79 -16.86 0.75 -8.88
CA GLU A 79 -17.09 0.96 -10.31
C GLU A 79 -16.51 -0.17 -11.18
N TYR A 80 -15.40 -0.79 -10.71
CA TYR A 80 -14.70 -1.83 -11.48
C TYR A 80 -14.76 -3.22 -10.84
N GLY A 81 -15.38 -3.36 -9.67
CA GLY A 81 -15.61 -4.66 -9.05
C GLY A 81 -14.38 -5.32 -8.45
N VAL A 82 -13.34 -4.55 -8.13
CA VAL A 82 -12.11 -5.05 -7.51
C VAL A 82 -12.43 -5.70 -6.16
N LYS A 83 -11.84 -6.88 -5.91
CA LYS A 83 -12.05 -7.68 -4.70
C LYS A 83 -10.82 -7.70 -3.78
N THR A 84 -9.64 -7.51 -4.35
CA THR A 84 -8.38 -7.60 -3.60
C THR A 84 -7.47 -6.45 -3.98
N LEU A 85 -7.01 -5.72 -2.97
CA LEU A 85 -6.08 -4.60 -3.13
C LEU A 85 -4.85 -4.83 -2.25
N ILE A 86 -3.66 -4.76 -2.85
CA ILE A 86 -2.41 -4.75 -2.09
C ILE A 86 -1.69 -3.44 -2.35
N ARG A 87 -1.58 -2.61 -1.31
CA ARG A 87 -0.72 -1.44 -1.36
C ARG A 87 0.74 -1.86 -1.34
N VAL A 88 1.52 -1.32 -2.26
CA VAL A 88 2.98 -1.49 -2.38
C VAL A 88 3.65 -0.12 -2.32
N GLY A 89 4.32 0.17 -1.22
CA GLY A 89 4.80 1.51 -0.95
C GLY A 89 6.12 1.58 -0.20
N SER A 90 6.56 2.81 0.09
CA SER A 90 7.67 3.09 1.00
C SER A 90 7.15 3.53 2.37
N CYS A 91 7.99 3.37 3.39
CA CYS A 91 7.73 3.86 4.73
C CYS A 91 9.02 4.37 5.39
N GLY A 92 8.84 5.24 6.39
CA GLY A 92 9.89 5.61 7.32
C GLY A 92 9.88 4.68 8.53
N ALA A 93 11.01 4.07 8.88
CA ALA A 93 11.13 3.24 10.07
C ALA A 93 11.04 4.08 11.36
N LEU A 94 10.20 3.66 12.30
CA LEU A 94 10.11 4.17 13.66
C LEU A 94 10.85 3.26 14.64
N SER A 95 10.69 1.94 14.46
CA SER A 95 11.39 0.93 15.28
C SER A 95 12.87 0.85 14.93
N THR A 96 13.73 0.73 15.94
CA THR A 96 15.17 0.49 15.77
C THR A 96 15.51 -0.92 15.31
N ASP A 97 14.54 -1.83 15.32
CA ASP A 97 14.72 -3.19 14.81
C ASP A 97 14.65 -3.27 13.28
N LEU A 98 14.23 -2.19 12.62
CA LEU A 98 14.16 -2.08 11.17
C LEU A 98 15.41 -1.42 10.60
N GLN A 99 15.80 -1.89 9.43
CA GLN A 99 16.90 -1.33 8.64
C GLN A 99 16.36 -0.83 7.29
N LEU A 100 17.14 0.02 6.62
CA LEU A 100 16.83 0.41 5.25
C LEU A 100 16.68 -0.84 4.36
N ARG A 101 15.67 -0.83 3.51
CA ARG A 101 15.29 -1.91 2.57
C ARG A 101 14.56 -3.09 3.19
N ASP A 102 14.36 -3.12 4.51
CA ASP A 102 13.51 -4.14 5.13
C ASP A 102 12.09 -4.08 4.59
N VAL A 103 11.45 -5.26 4.53
CA VAL A 103 10.06 -5.38 4.10
C VAL A 103 9.14 -5.45 5.32
N VAL A 104 8.11 -4.62 5.33
CA VAL A 104 7.11 -4.52 6.41
C VAL A 104 5.73 -4.86 5.87
N ALA A 105 5.02 -5.79 6.51
CA ALA A 105 3.60 -6.02 6.29
C ALA A 105 2.79 -5.44 7.46
N ALA A 106 1.85 -4.56 7.15
CA ALA A 106 1.04 -3.88 8.15
C ALA A 106 -0.15 -4.74 8.60
N ILE A 107 -0.11 -5.26 9.83
CA ILE A 107 -1.24 -5.97 10.43
C ILE A 107 -2.42 -5.03 10.72
N GLY A 108 -2.12 -3.79 11.07
CA GLY A 108 -3.09 -2.73 11.33
C GLY A 108 -2.43 -1.37 11.21
N SER A 109 -3.23 -0.34 11.09
CA SER A 109 -2.75 1.03 10.88
C SER A 109 -3.44 2.00 11.82
N SER A 110 -2.68 2.55 12.76
CA SER A 110 -3.09 3.77 13.48
C SER A 110 -3.11 4.96 12.52
N THR A 111 -3.80 6.03 12.88
CA THR A 111 -3.79 7.26 12.07
C THR A 111 -4.05 8.49 12.92
N ASP A 112 -3.42 9.60 12.56
CA ASP A 112 -3.71 10.94 13.06
C ASP A 112 -4.80 11.64 12.23
N SER A 113 -5.24 11.03 11.13
CA SER A 113 -6.28 11.57 10.26
C SER A 113 -7.65 11.57 10.92
N ASN A 114 -8.38 12.64 10.69
CA ASN A 114 -9.76 12.74 11.14
C ASN A 114 -10.76 11.99 10.22
N MET A 115 -10.32 11.42 9.10
CA MET A 115 -11.20 10.78 8.12
C MET A 115 -12.02 9.63 8.70
N ASN A 116 -11.38 8.72 9.45
CA ASN A 116 -12.10 7.61 10.09
C ASN A 116 -12.98 8.12 11.25
N ARG A 117 -12.48 9.06 12.05
CA ARG A 117 -13.22 9.62 13.17
C ARG A 117 -14.52 10.30 12.71
N MET A 118 -14.48 11.01 11.58
CA MET A 118 -15.69 11.61 10.97
C MET A 118 -16.70 10.55 10.48
N ARG A 119 -16.23 9.39 10.01
CA ARG A 119 -17.11 8.29 9.56
C ARG A 119 -17.94 7.69 10.69
N PHE A 120 -17.46 7.77 11.92
CA PHE A 120 -18.06 7.19 13.10
C PHE A 120 -18.52 8.26 14.09
N ASP A 121 -18.70 9.52 13.64
CA ASP A 121 -19.15 10.67 14.41
C ASP A 121 -18.32 10.90 15.70
N GLY A 122 -17.07 10.46 15.71
CA GLY A 122 -16.19 10.54 16.87
C GLY A 122 -16.57 9.62 18.04
N LEU A 123 -17.54 8.73 17.86
CA LEU A 123 -18.06 7.87 18.94
C LEU A 123 -17.20 6.63 19.22
N ILE A 124 -16.40 6.22 18.25
CA ILE A 124 -15.50 5.06 18.37
C ILE A 124 -14.16 5.34 17.71
N ASP A 125 -13.12 4.70 18.22
CA ASP A 125 -11.81 4.61 17.56
C ASP A 125 -11.80 3.31 16.75
N TYR A 126 -12.01 3.44 15.43
CA TYR A 126 -12.02 2.31 14.52
C TYR A 126 -10.60 1.78 14.32
N ALA A 127 -10.43 0.45 14.36
CA ALA A 127 -9.16 -0.22 14.12
C ALA A 127 -9.05 -0.70 12.66
N PRO A 128 -8.36 0.01 11.77
CA PRO A 128 -8.10 -0.43 10.40
C PRO A 128 -7.12 -1.60 10.42
N VAL A 129 -7.53 -2.77 9.94
CA VAL A 129 -6.73 -3.98 9.94
C VAL A 129 -6.67 -4.63 8.55
N ALA A 130 -5.57 -5.33 8.28
CA ALA A 130 -5.40 -6.10 7.06
C ALA A 130 -6.33 -7.30 7.01
N ASP A 131 -6.61 -7.79 5.80
CA ASP A 131 -7.18 -9.12 5.60
C ASP A 131 -6.17 -10.17 6.09
N PHE A 132 -6.57 -11.00 7.04
CA PHE A 132 -5.69 -11.99 7.66
C PHE A 132 -5.21 -13.06 6.65
N GLY A 133 -6.06 -13.43 5.69
CA GLY A 133 -5.68 -14.39 4.65
C GLY A 133 -4.55 -13.86 3.79
N LEU A 134 -4.65 -12.62 3.31
CA LEU A 134 -3.60 -11.96 2.53
C LEU A 134 -2.32 -11.78 3.34
N LEU A 135 -2.43 -11.35 4.61
CA LEU A 135 -1.28 -11.17 5.48
C LEU A 135 -0.53 -12.49 5.69
N ARG A 136 -1.24 -13.57 6.03
CA ARG A 136 -0.63 -14.90 6.20
C ARG A 136 0.05 -15.37 4.92
N THR A 137 -0.63 -15.27 3.77
CA THR A 137 -0.06 -15.63 2.48
C THR A 137 1.20 -14.83 2.15
N SER A 138 1.22 -13.52 2.47
CA SER A 138 2.41 -12.69 2.22
C SER A 138 3.61 -13.11 3.04
N VAL A 139 3.41 -13.53 4.30
CA VAL A 139 4.48 -14.09 5.15
C VAL A 139 5.00 -15.41 4.56
N GLU A 140 4.09 -16.34 4.20
CA GLU A 140 4.47 -17.61 3.57
C GLU A 140 5.23 -17.42 2.25
N VAL A 141 4.86 -16.40 1.46
CA VAL A 141 5.58 -16.01 0.23
C VAL A 141 6.97 -15.48 0.55
N ALA A 142 7.10 -14.58 1.53
CA ALA A 142 8.39 -14.02 1.94
C ALA A 142 9.34 -15.12 2.43
N GLU A 143 8.85 -16.04 3.26
CA GLU A 143 9.62 -17.20 3.74
C GLU A 143 10.12 -18.09 2.58
N ARG A 144 9.25 -18.43 1.63
CA ARG A 144 9.65 -19.21 0.44
C ARG A 144 10.71 -18.52 -0.42
N ARG A 145 10.73 -17.18 -0.43
CA ARG A 145 11.73 -16.37 -1.14
C ARG A 145 12.99 -16.10 -0.32
N GLY A 146 13.04 -16.52 0.94
CA GLY A 146 14.17 -16.24 1.84
C GLY A 146 14.28 -14.76 2.22
N ILE A 147 13.17 -14.03 2.19
CA ILE A 147 13.09 -12.59 2.53
C ILE A 147 12.54 -12.45 3.95
N THR A 148 13.26 -11.72 4.80
CA THR A 148 12.74 -11.36 6.12
C THR A 148 11.62 -10.34 5.97
N MET A 149 10.45 -10.64 6.54
CA MET A 149 9.30 -9.74 6.58
C MET A 149 8.96 -9.40 8.03
N HIS A 150 8.95 -8.14 8.35
CA HIS A 150 8.51 -7.64 9.65
C HIS A 150 7.00 -7.42 9.62
N VAL A 151 6.27 -7.98 10.59
CA VAL A 151 4.82 -7.85 10.68
C VAL A 151 4.46 -7.11 11.96
N GLY A 152 3.73 -6.00 11.83
CA GLY A 152 3.31 -5.23 13.00
C GLY A 152 2.40 -4.05 12.65
N PRO A 153 1.96 -3.30 13.66
CA PRO A 153 1.20 -2.07 13.45
C PRO A 153 2.06 -0.97 12.84
N ILE A 154 1.44 -0.11 12.04
CA ILE A 154 2.07 1.06 11.45
C ILE A 154 1.24 2.31 11.70
N LEU A 155 1.78 3.48 11.36
CA LEU A 155 1.05 4.76 11.34
C LEU A 155 0.79 5.20 9.91
N ALA A 156 -0.45 5.53 9.58
CA ALA A 156 -0.80 6.32 8.40
C ALA A 156 -1.00 7.79 8.82
N ALA A 157 -0.04 8.65 8.49
CA ALA A 157 -0.02 10.05 8.86
C ALA A 157 -0.58 10.96 7.76
N ASP A 158 -1.30 12.02 8.13
CA ASP A 158 -1.75 13.06 7.19
C ASP A 158 -0.62 14.02 6.79
N ALA A 159 0.33 14.27 7.72
CA ALA A 159 1.42 15.22 7.50
C ALA A 159 2.76 14.49 7.31
N PHE A 160 3.39 14.68 6.13
CA PHE A 160 4.76 14.20 5.91
C PHE A 160 5.79 15.00 6.74
N TYR A 161 5.61 16.31 6.81
CA TYR A 161 6.41 17.20 7.66
C TYR A 161 5.64 17.46 8.95
N THR A 162 5.99 16.72 10.00
CA THR A 162 5.32 16.82 11.30
C THR A 162 5.97 17.87 12.20
N ASP A 163 5.15 18.62 12.94
CA ASP A 163 5.59 19.49 14.02
C ASP A 163 5.76 18.73 15.36
N ARG A 164 5.43 17.42 15.38
CA ARG A 164 5.44 16.59 16.59
C ARG A 164 6.28 15.31 16.38
N PRO A 165 7.61 15.44 16.17
CA PRO A 165 8.49 14.27 16.00
C PRO A 165 8.55 13.39 17.26
N ASP A 166 8.31 13.95 18.45
CA ASP A 166 8.21 13.26 19.73
C ASP A 166 7.12 12.19 19.77
N LEU A 167 6.05 12.35 18.99
CA LEU A 167 5.00 11.35 18.84
C LEU A 167 5.52 10.05 18.22
N TYR A 168 6.46 10.15 17.32
CA TYR A 168 7.04 8.97 16.67
C TYR A 168 7.83 8.09 17.65
N ASP A 169 8.57 8.70 18.59
CA ASP A 169 9.25 7.96 19.66
C ASP A 169 8.24 7.24 20.54
N THR A 170 7.18 7.96 20.95
CA THR A 170 6.10 7.35 21.74
C THR A 170 5.46 6.17 21.00
N LEU A 171 5.16 6.31 19.71
CA LEU A 171 4.56 5.23 18.92
C LEU A 171 5.49 4.03 18.78
N ALA A 172 6.80 4.25 18.62
CA ALA A 172 7.79 3.18 18.58
C ALA A 172 7.83 2.40 19.91
N ASP A 173 7.71 3.08 21.05
CA ASP A 173 7.64 2.45 22.39
C ASP A 173 6.39 1.56 22.55
N TYR A 174 5.31 1.84 21.80
CA TYR A 174 4.11 1.00 21.72
C TYR A 174 4.16 -0.04 20.59
N GLY A 175 5.32 -0.23 19.95
CA GLY A 175 5.55 -1.27 18.94
C GLY A 175 5.09 -0.90 17.53
N VAL A 176 4.82 0.38 17.23
CA VAL A 176 4.53 0.82 15.87
C VAL A 176 5.83 0.80 15.07
N LEU A 177 5.85 -0.01 13.99
CA LEU A 177 7.06 -0.29 13.23
C LEU A 177 7.49 0.86 12.32
N ALA A 178 6.55 1.47 11.62
CA ALA A 178 6.83 2.42 10.56
C ALA A 178 5.70 3.42 10.35
N VAL A 179 5.99 4.50 9.60
CA VAL A 179 5.02 5.52 9.18
C VAL A 179 4.94 5.57 7.65
N GLU A 180 3.72 5.68 7.14
CA GLU A 180 3.35 5.94 5.74
C GLU A 180 2.09 6.82 5.71
N MET A 181 1.33 6.89 4.61
CA MET A 181 0.27 7.91 4.50
C MET A 181 -1.10 7.39 3.99
N GLU A 182 -1.33 6.08 3.75
CA GLU A 182 -2.52 5.60 3.02
C GLU A 182 -3.23 4.39 3.63
N SER A 183 -2.53 3.53 4.37
CA SER A 183 -3.01 2.20 4.76
C SER A 183 -4.29 2.22 5.61
N ALA A 184 -4.42 3.18 6.54
CA ALA A 184 -5.62 3.28 7.37
C ALA A 184 -6.88 3.54 6.53
N ALA A 185 -6.79 4.38 5.49
CA ALA A 185 -7.89 4.63 4.57
C ALA A 185 -8.20 3.40 3.72
N LEU A 186 -7.18 2.74 3.18
CA LEU A 186 -7.33 1.54 2.35
C LEU A 186 -8.07 0.43 3.12
N TYR A 187 -7.61 0.10 4.33
CA TYR A 187 -8.23 -0.93 5.15
C TYR A 187 -9.68 -0.60 5.52
N THR A 188 -9.94 0.66 5.87
CA THR A 188 -11.29 1.11 6.22
C THR A 188 -12.26 1.01 5.04
N ILE A 189 -11.84 1.41 3.84
CA ILE A 189 -12.67 1.34 2.64
C ILE A 189 -12.89 -0.11 2.22
N ALA A 190 -11.85 -0.93 2.20
CA ALA A 190 -11.95 -2.34 1.88
C ALA A 190 -12.95 -3.05 2.82
N ALA A 191 -12.83 -2.84 4.13
CA ALA A 191 -13.76 -3.40 5.11
C ALA A 191 -15.22 -2.95 4.87
N ARG A 192 -15.44 -1.66 4.55
CA ARG A 192 -16.78 -1.12 4.27
C ARG A 192 -17.46 -1.83 3.11
N PHE A 193 -16.71 -2.20 2.08
CA PHE A 193 -17.21 -2.79 0.85
C PHE A 193 -16.92 -4.29 0.73
N LYS A 194 -16.45 -4.94 1.81
CA LYS A 194 -16.14 -6.37 1.86
C LYS A 194 -15.10 -6.82 0.82
N ALA A 195 -14.19 -5.93 0.47
CA ALA A 195 -12.99 -6.25 -0.29
C ALA A 195 -11.85 -6.63 0.68
N ARG A 196 -10.87 -7.36 0.17
CA ARG A 196 -9.66 -7.73 0.94
C ARG A 196 -8.57 -6.69 0.69
N ALA A 197 -7.84 -6.29 1.74
CA ALA A 197 -6.72 -5.37 1.59
C ALA A 197 -5.52 -5.76 2.45
N LEU A 198 -4.33 -5.48 1.91
CA LEU A 198 -3.05 -5.62 2.60
C LEU A 198 -2.16 -4.44 2.22
N THR A 199 -1.25 -4.06 3.10
CA THR A 199 -0.17 -3.10 2.84
C THR A 199 1.16 -3.78 3.06
N VAL A 200 2.00 -3.80 2.04
CA VAL A 200 3.39 -4.26 2.08
C VAL A 200 4.29 -3.09 1.70
N LEU A 201 5.30 -2.83 2.51
CA LEU A 201 6.13 -1.63 2.41
C LEU A 201 7.60 -2.00 2.39
N THR A 202 8.41 -1.13 1.77
CA THR A 202 9.87 -1.17 1.93
C THR A 202 10.31 0.05 2.73
N VAL A 203 11.18 -0.16 3.70
CA VAL A 203 11.80 0.92 4.48
C VAL A 203 12.73 1.74 3.58
N SER A 204 12.35 2.99 3.32
CA SER A 204 13.11 3.94 2.49
C SER A 204 13.97 4.91 3.29
N ASP A 205 13.58 5.17 4.52
CA ASP A 205 14.26 6.08 5.45
C ASP A 205 14.02 5.63 6.89
N HIS A 206 14.95 5.99 7.77
CA HIS A 206 14.87 5.69 9.19
C HIS A 206 14.73 7.00 9.97
N ILE A 207 13.58 7.20 10.61
CA ILE A 207 13.24 8.49 11.24
C ILE A 207 14.20 8.84 12.38
N LYS A 208 14.59 7.86 13.20
CA LYS A 208 15.48 8.09 14.35
C LYS A 208 16.94 8.32 13.95
N THR A 209 17.47 7.56 12.98
CA THR A 209 18.87 7.65 12.58
C THR A 209 19.12 8.72 11.52
N GLY A 210 18.07 9.13 10.79
CA GLY A 210 18.17 10.06 9.67
C GLY A 210 18.71 9.45 8.39
N GLU A 211 18.99 8.14 8.37
CA GLU A 211 19.44 7.42 7.18
C GLU A 211 18.35 7.40 6.12
N LYS A 212 18.73 7.54 4.86
CA LYS A 212 17.81 7.58 3.73
C LYS A 212 18.40 6.85 2.52
N THR A 213 17.56 6.15 1.78
CA THR A 213 17.89 5.66 0.45
C THR A 213 17.86 6.82 -0.56
N THR A 214 18.68 6.73 -1.61
CA THR A 214 18.62 7.67 -2.74
C THR A 214 17.34 7.47 -3.56
N SER A 215 16.97 8.43 -4.40
CA SER A 215 15.81 8.29 -5.30
C SER A 215 15.98 7.11 -6.27
N GLU A 216 17.20 6.90 -6.75
CA GLU A 216 17.54 5.80 -7.65
C GLU A 216 17.47 4.43 -6.96
N GLU A 217 17.93 4.34 -5.73
CA GLU A 217 17.78 3.15 -4.90
C GLU A 217 16.29 2.84 -4.60
N ARG A 218 15.45 3.86 -4.40
CA ARG A 218 14.00 3.66 -4.19
C ARG A 218 13.30 3.01 -5.37
N GLU A 219 13.76 3.23 -6.58
CA GLU A 219 13.22 2.55 -7.78
C GLU A 219 13.66 1.09 -7.84
N GLN A 220 14.91 0.79 -7.50
CA GLN A 220 15.53 -0.53 -7.68
C GLN A 220 15.36 -1.49 -6.50
N THR A 221 15.22 -1.00 -5.27
CA THR A 221 15.19 -1.84 -4.06
C THR A 221 13.78 -2.30 -3.66
N PHE A 222 12.75 -1.87 -4.36
CA PHE A 222 11.38 -2.29 -4.09
C PHE A 222 11.01 -3.63 -4.74
N SER A 223 11.92 -4.27 -5.46
CA SER A 223 11.69 -5.54 -6.14
C SER A 223 11.14 -6.62 -5.23
N GLN A 224 11.75 -6.83 -4.06
CA GLN A 224 11.32 -7.85 -3.10
C GLN A 224 9.87 -7.64 -2.64
N MET A 225 9.52 -6.42 -2.27
CA MET A 225 8.15 -6.06 -1.87
C MET A 225 7.15 -6.31 -3.00
N VAL A 226 7.48 -5.90 -4.23
CA VAL A 226 6.60 -6.08 -5.40
C VAL A 226 6.40 -7.54 -5.73
N GLU A 227 7.46 -8.33 -5.73
CA GLU A 227 7.40 -9.78 -5.99
C GLU A 227 6.59 -10.53 -4.93
N ILE A 228 6.75 -10.17 -3.63
CA ILE A 228 5.92 -10.71 -2.56
C ILE A 228 4.45 -10.35 -2.78
N ALA A 229 4.16 -9.09 -3.12
CA ALA A 229 2.80 -8.64 -3.34
C ALA A 229 2.15 -9.30 -4.57
N LEU A 230 2.90 -9.48 -5.67
CA LEU A 230 2.44 -10.16 -6.88
C LEU A 230 2.13 -11.64 -6.62
N ASP A 231 3.03 -12.37 -5.95
CA ASP A 231 2.78 -13.77 -5.61
C ASP A 231 1.64 -13.93 -4.60
N THR A 232 1.51 -12.98 -3.66
CA THR A 232 0.42 -12.97 -2.67
C THR A 232 -0.94 -12.76 -3.32
N ILE A 233 -1.04 -11.83 -4.28
CA ILE A 233 -2.34 -11.45 -4.85
C ILE A 233 -2.90 -12.50 -5.81
N ILE A 234 -2.06 -13.37 -6.33
CA ILE A 234 -2.47 -14.45 -7.24
C ILE A 234 -2.69 -15.80 -6.54
N ALA A 235 -2.26 -15.93 -5.27
CA ALA A 235 -2.46 -17.12 -4.45
C ALA A 235 -3.89 -17.15 -3.88
#